data_7d1d5c71842d9e2fe2591557775f3e8d
#
_entry.id   7d1d5c71842d9e2fe2591557775f3e8d
#
_cell.length_a   1.000
_cell.length_b   1.000
_cell.length_c   1.000
_cell.angle_alpha   90.00
_cell.angle_beta   90.00
_cell.angle_gamma   90.00
#
_symmetry.space_group_name_H-M   'P 1'
#
loop_
_entity.id
_entity.type
_entity.pdbx_description
1 polymer ?
#
loop_
_entity_poly.entity_id
_entity_poly.type
_entity_poly.pdbx_seq_one_letter_code
_entity_poly.pdbx_strand_id
1 'polypeptide(L)'
;MKNIIKLLIRLVCMVCLTFMVVHTACAQSDEFATWTGVKLNYKVTSRWNLSGAAEFRSKNHLKEADRVSLNLGAGYNILSFLKLEGLYEVHYRNRGSEGWKFRHRYLAGAQGYLKCHDFKLSLREFFQQTFFEGDVESRLRSRIKIDYAPVSWKVQLYFSVELYQPIGEDVFFSIARMRYRPGVNVKLSSQCSCNVFYCRQYEPKRSANIVGIEFSVSI
;
A
#
# COMPACT_ATOMS: atom_id res chain seq x y z
N MET A 1 -20.92 26.27 -0.67
CA MET A 1 -19.75 25.38 -0.49
C MET A 1 -20.02 24.21 0.45
N LYS A 2 -20.44 24.40 1.70
CA LYS A 2 -20.71 23.30 2.66
C LYS A 2 -21.69 22.23 2.16
N ASN A 3 -22.72 22.59 1.38
CA ASN A 3 -23.70 21.65 0.85
C ASN A 3 -23.19 20.79 -0.30
N ILE A 4 -22.28 21.34 -1.13
CA ILE A 4 -21.65 20.59 -2.24
C ILE A 4 -20.69 19.54 -1.66
N ILE A 5 -19.95 19.87 -0.62
CA ILE A 5 -19.03 18.93 0.07
C ILE A 5 -19.82 17.79 0.72
N LYS A 6 -20.96 18.09 1.37
CA LYS A 6 -21.84 17.06 1.94
C LYS A 6 -22.44 16.15 0.86
N LEU A 7 -22.80 16.70 -0.28
CA LEU A 7 -23.32 15.94 -1.43
C LEU A 7 -22.22 15.02 -2.01
N LEU A 8 -21.00 15.54 -2.19
CA LEU A 8 -19.84 14.76 -2.67
C LEU A 8 -19.49 13.61 -1.69
N ILE A 9 -19.46 13.87 -0.40
CA ILE A 9 -19.22 12.83 0.62
C ILE A 9 -20.31 11.75 0.57
N ARG A 10 -21.59 12.13 0.46
CA ARG A 10 -22.68 11.17 0.31
C ARG A 10 -22.59 10.35 -0.97
N LEU A 11 -22.19 10.97 -2.08
CA LEU A 11 -21.99 10.30 -3.36
C LEU A 11 -20.82 9.31 -3.33
N VAL A 12 -19.70 9.71 -2.73
CA VAL A 12 -18.53 8.83 -2.50
C VAL A 12 -18.88 7.68 -1.55
N CYS A 13 -19.62 7.94 -0.46
CA CYS A 13 -20.09 6.88 0.44
C CYS A 13 -21.05 5.92 -0.26
N MET A 14 -21.97 6.43 -1.10
CA MET A 14 -22.90 5.59 -1.87
C MET A 14 -22.15 4.75 -2.89
N VAL A 15 -21.19 5.31 -3.61
CA VAL A 15 -20.35 4.57 -4.57
C VAL A 15 -19.49 3.52 -3.85
N CYS A 16 -18.93 3.82 -2.68
CA CYS A 16 -18.21 2.84 -1.88
C CYS A 16 -19.11 1.72 -1.36
N LEU A 17 -20.32 2.04 -0.91
CA LEU A 17 -21.33 1.06 -0.47
C LEU A 17 -21.80 0.17 -1.63
N THR A 18 -22.08 0.73 -2.81
CA THR A 18 -22.46 -0.06 -3.99
C THR A 18 -21.32 -0.94 -4.48
N PHE A 19 -20.07 -0.46 -4.42
CA PHE A 19 -18.90 -1.28 -4.73
C PHE A 19 -18.73 -2.45 -3.75
N MET A 20 -19.01 -2.27 -2.46
CA MET A 20 -18.99 -3.35 -1.47
C MET A 20 -20.07 -4.42 -1.73
N VAL A 21 -21.27 -4.01 -2.12
CA VAL A 21 -22.41 -4.92 -2.34
C VAL A 21 -22.29 -5.72 -3.64
N VAL A 22 -21.76 -5.14 -4.71
CA VAL A 22 -21.63 -5.83 -6.02
C VAL A 22 -20.57 -6.94 -5.98
N HIS A 23 -19.59 -6.89 -5.08
CA HIS A 23 -18.54 -7.91 -4.99
C HIS A 23 -18.84 -9.11 -4.11
N THR A 24 -19.96 -9.16 -3.40
CA THR A 24 -20.38 -10.35 -2.64
C THR A 24 -20.96 -11.48 -3.50
N ALA A 25 -21.23 -11.21 -4.79
CA ALA A 25 -21.88 -12.16 -5.69
C ALA A 25 -20.94 -13.07 -6.49
N CYS A 26 -19.62 -12.84 -6.50
CA CYS A 26 -18.65 -13.75 -7.11
C CYS A 26 -17.96 -14.58 -6.04
N ALA A 27 -18.49 -15.73 -5.73
CA ALA A 27 -17.95 -16.72 -4.79
C ALA A 27 -16.71 -17.44 -5.38
N GLN A 28 -15.63 -16.71 -5.57
CA GLN A 28 -14.31 -17.30 -5.64
C GLN A 28 -13.79 -17.34 -4.20
N SER A 29 -13.17 -18.43 -3.76
CA SER A 29 -12.71 -18.65 -2.38
C SER A 29 -11.84 -17.46 -1.89
N ASP A 30 -12.50 -16.53 -1.20
CA ASP A 30 -11.85 -15.33 -0.68
C ASP A 30 -10.97 -15.69 0.50
N GLU A 31 -9.69 -15.49 0.39
CA GLU A 31 -8.78 -15.61 1.51
C GLU A 31 -8.92 -14.41 2.45
N PHE A 32 -8.97 -14.66 3.78
CA PHE A 32 -8.86 -13.61 4.78
C PHE A 32 -7.46 -13.62 5.39
N ALA A 33 -6.84 -12.43 5.46
CA ALA A 33 -5.47 -12.23 5.93
C ALA A 33 -5.34 -10.99 6.79
N THR A 34 -4.27 -10.90 7.61
CA THR A 34 -3.91 -9.67 8.32
C THR A 34 -2.50 -9.23 7.98
N TRP A 35 -2.30 -7.91 7.96
CA TRP A 35 -0.99 -7.29 7.84
C TRP A 35 -0.76 -6.37 9.03
N THR A 36 0.32 -6.63 9.75
CA THR A 36 0.73 -5.79 10.87
C THR A 36 2.14 -5.28 10.63
N GLY A 37 2.42 -4.04 11.01
CA GLY A 37 3.73 -3.47 10.77
C GLY A 37 4.07 -2.31 11.66
N VAL A 38 5.39 -2.04 11.73
CA VAL A 38 5.96 -0.85 12.35
C VAL A 38 6.85 -0.18 11.34
N LYS A 39 6.75 1.15 11.23
CA LYS A 39 7.53 1.96 10.32
C LYS A 39 8.23 3.09 11.07
N LEU A 40 9.50 3.26 10.80
CA LEU A 40 10.32 4.39 11.25
C LEU A 40 10.62 5.29 10.06
N ASN A 41 10.38 6.59 10.20
CA ASN A 41 10.76 7.59 9.22
C ASN A 41 11.73 8.58 9.89
N TYR A 42 12.89 8.78 9.28
CA TYR A 42 13.90 9.70 9.75
C TYR A 42 14.18 10.79 8.71
N LYS A 43 13.96 12.05 9.10
CA LYS A 43 14.22 13.19 8.24
C LYS A 43 15.66 13.65 8.40
N VAL A 44 16.53 13.22 7.49
CA VAL A 44 17.96 13.58 7.51
C VAL A 44 18.18 15.05 7.20
N THR A 45 17.49 15.56 6.16
CA THR A 45 17.52 16.98 5.76
C THR A 45 16.13 17.39 5.26
N SER A 46 15.98 18.64 4.81
CA SER A 46 14.74 19.07 4.14
C SER A 46 14.44 18.28 2.86
N ARG A 47 15.44 17.72 2.20
CA ARG A 47 15.29 16.95 0.96
C ARG A 47 15.41 15.44 1.15
N TRP A 48 16.28 14.98 2.06
CA TRP A 48 16.55 13.57 2.28
C TRP A 48 15.74 13.00 3.44
N ASN A 49 15.14 11.84 3.23
CA ASN A 49 14.49 11.05 4.27
C ASN A 49 14.90 9.57 4.14
N LEU A 50 15.05 8.91 5.28
CA LEU A 50 15.27 7.48 5.39
C LEU A 50 14.03 6.84 6.00
N SER A 51 13.81 5.59 5.69
CA SER A 51 12.74 4.81 6.31
C SER A 51 13.18 3.37 6.55
N GLY A 52 12.70 2.82 7.65
CA GLY A 52 12.80 1.39 7.95
C GLY A 52 11.41 0.87 8.30
N ALA A 53 11.09 -0.37 7.95
CA ALA A 53 9.84 -0.97 8.36
C ALA A 53 10.02 -2.48 8.59
N ALA A 54 9.29 -3.00 9.58
CA ALA A 54 9.08 -4.42 9.80
C ALA A 54 7.60 -4.74 9.59
N GLU A 55 7.30 -5.83 8.89
CA GLU A 55 5.93 -6.23 8.59
C GLU A 55 5.77 -7.74 8.77
N PHE A 56 4.64 -8.11 9.37
CA PHE A 56 4.17 -9.48 9.48
C PHE A 56 2.85 -9.64 8.74
N ARG A 57 2.68 -10.75 8.02
CA ARG A 57 1.46 -11.10 7.31
C ARG A 57 1.01 -12.50 7.64
N SER A 58 -0.30 -12.68 7.85
CA SER A 58 -0.94 -13.98 7.94
C SER A 58 -1.56 -14.39 6.61
N LYS A 59 -1.95 -15.65 6.49
CA LYS A 59 -2.71 -16.25 5.39
C LYS A 59 -3.69 -17.31 5.92
N ASN A 60 -4.45 -17.95 5.03
CA ASN A 60 -5.35 -19.07 5.36
C ASN A 60 -6.30 -18.76 6.52
N HIS A 61 -7.04 -17.63 6.44
CA HIS A 61 -7.97 -17.20 7.49
C HIS A 61 -7.29 -17.09 8.87
N LEU A 62 -6.09 -16.49 8.91
CA LEU A 62 -5.23 -16.26 10.08
C LEU A 62 -4.60 -17.53 10.69
N LYS A 63 -4.79 -18.70 10.10
CA LYS A 63 -4.26 -19.96 10.64
C LYS A 63 -2.75 -20.12 10.45
N GLU A 64 -2.17 -19.40 9.49
CA GLU A 64 -0.76 -19.53 9.13
C GLU A 64 -0.08 -18.17 8.97
N ALA A 65 1.20 -18.09 9.33
CA ALA A 65 2.05 -17.00 8.94
C ALA A 65 2.38 -17.09 7.43
N ASP A 66 2.14 -16.02 6.67
CA ASP A 66 2.55 -15.93 5.26
C ASP A 66 3.97 -15.41 5.13
N ARG A 67 4.28 -14.30 5.84
CA ARG A 67 5.53 -13.59 5.60
C ARG A 67 5.96 -12.72 6.77
N VAL A 68 7.27 -12.66 6.98
CA VAL A 68 7.94 -11.60 7.76
C VAL A 68 8.83 -10.82 6.81
N SER A 69 8.83 -9.50 6.88
CA SER A 69 9.66 -8.67 6.02
C SER A 69 10.28 -7.50 6.76
N LEU A 70 11.49 -7.12 6.31
CA LEU A 70 12.19 -5.92 6.72
C LEU A 70 12.43 -5.06 5.47
N ASN A 71 12.17 -3.76 5.58
CA ASN A 71 12.33 -2.81 4.50
C ASN A 71 13.25 -1.68 4.95
N LEU A 72 14.16 -1.28 4.07
CA LEU A 72 14.94 -0.05 4.19
C LEU A 72 14.69 0.81 2.97
N GLY A 73 14.55 2.10 3.16
CA GLY A 73 14.26 3.02 2.08
C GLY A 73 14.92 4.37 2.25
N ALA A 74 15.19 5.00 1.12
CA ALA A 74 15.65 6.37 1.03
C ALA A 74 14.76 7.15 0.06
N GLY A 75 14.50 8.41 0.36
CA GLY A 75 13.73 9.29 -0.51
C GLY A 75 14.38 10.65 -0.63
N TYR A 76 14.32 11.20 -1.84
CA TYR A 76 14.85 12.53 -2.16
C TYR A 76 13.76 13.41 -2.78
N ASN A 77 13.45 14.53 -2.13
CA ASN A 77 12.52 15.51 -2.65
C ASN A 77 13.23 16.39 -3.69
N ILE A 78 12.99 16.14 -4.98
CA ILE A 78 13.52 16.97 -6.07
C ILE A 78 12.81 18.32 -6.09
N LEU A 79 11.48 18.27 -6.02
CA LEU A 79 10.58 19.43 -6.02
C LEU A 79 9.58 19.27 -4.87
N SER A 80 8.86 20.31 -4.54
CA SER A 80 7.81 20.28 -3.49
C SER A 80 6.68 19.28 -3.80
N PHE A 81 6.50 18.95 -5.07
CA PHE A 81 5.48 18.03 -5.57
C PHE A 81 6.03 16.73 -6.15
N LEU A 82 7.37 16.52 -6.17
CA LEU A 82 8.01 15.35 -6.77
C LEU A 82 9.11 14.80 -5.86
N LYS A 83 9.00 13.51 -5.55
CA LYS A 83 9.95 12.74 -4.74
C LYS A 83 10.43 11.51 -5.50
N LEU A 84 11.74 11.25 -5.49
CA LEU A 84 12.30 9.95 -5.85
C LEU A 84 12.40 9.06 -4.63
N GLU A 85 12.22 7.77 -4.80
CA GLU A 85 12.31 6.78 -3.73
C GLU A 85 13.02 5.53 -4.21
N GLY A 86 13.91 5.02 -3.35
CA GLY A 86 14.50 3.70 -3.47
C GLY A 86 14.22 2.89 -2.22
N LEU A 87 13.89 1.60 -2.38
CA LEU A 87 13.57 0.69 -1.28
C LEU A 87 14.28 -0.64 -1.52
N TYR A 88 14.79 -1.22 -0.46
CA TYR A 88 15.26 -2.59 -0.42
C TYR A 88 14.47 -3.35 0.63
N GLU A 89 13.91 -4.50 0.24
CA GLU A 89 13.10 -5.37 1.11
C GLU A 89 13.70 -6.77 1.13
N VAL A 90 13.89 -7.30 2.31
CA VAL A 90 14.11 -8.73 2.55
C VAL A 90 12.88 -9.33 3.16
N HIS A 91 12.48 -10.50 2.72
CA HIS A 91 11.35 -11.18 3.33
C HIS A 91 11.51 -12.70 3.32
N TYR A 92 11.04 -13.28 4.40
CA TYR A 92 10.93 -14.71 4.61
C TYR A 92 9.47 -15.10 4.42
N ARG A 93 9.20 -15.94 3.43
CA ARG A 93 7.83 -16.31 3.04
C ARG A 93 7.58 -17.78 3.20
N ASN A 94 6.48 -18.12 3.85
CA ASN A 94 6.00 -19.49 4.01
C ASN A 94 5.34 -20.00 2.71
N ARG A 95 5.92 -21.04 2.12
CA ARG A 95 5.47 -21.68 0.88
C ARG A 95 4.68 -22.97 1.13
N GLY A 96 4.21 -23.18 2.36
CA GLY A 96 3.50 -24.40 2.74
C GLY A 96 4.45 -25.58 2.83
N SER A 97 4.25 -26.62 2.02
CA SER A 97 5.07 -27.84 2.01
C SER A 97 6.56 -27.61 1.68
N GLU A 98 6.88 -26.54 0.95
CA GLU A 98 8.27 -26.18 0.62
C GLU A 98 8.99 -25.44 1.78
N GLY A 99 8.28 -25.17 2.87
CA GLY A 99 8.82 -24.45 4.03
C GLY A 99 8.98 -22.93 3.80
N TRP A 100 9.86 -22.34 4.58
CA TRP A 100 10.13 -20.91 4.53
C TRP A 100 11.24 -20.61 3.54
N LYS A 101 10.99 -19.68 2.60
CA LYS A 101 11.91 -19.28 1.53
C LYS A 101 12.30 -17.82 1.69
N PHE A 102 13.60 -17.56 1.57
CA PHE A 102 14.14 -16.21 1.56
C PHE A 102 13.95 -15.57 0.19
N ARG A 103 13.61 -14.27 0.19
CA ARG A 103 13.50 -13.43 -0.99
C ARG A 103 13.99 -12.04 -0.70
N HIS A 104 14.57 -11.40 -1.68
CA HIS A 104 14.87 -9.98 -1.59
C HIS A 104 14.38 -9.23 -2.82
N ARG A 105 14.15 -7.93 -2.66
CA ARG A 105 13.59 -7.11 -3.72
C ARG A 105 14.09 -5.68 -3.64
N TYR A 106 14.25 -5.09 -4.82
CA TYR A 106 14.51 -3.67 -4.98
C TYR A 106 13.26 -3.00 -5.54
N LEU A 107 13.02 -1.77 -5.10
CA LEU A 107 12.03 -0.90 -5.71
C LEU A 107 12.70 0.47 -5.91
N ALA A 108 12.53 1.03 -7.10
CA ALA A 108 12.97 2.37 -7.41
C ALA A 108 11.90 3.08 -8.22
N GLY A 109 11.70 4.37 -7.97
CA GLY A 109 10.70 5.12 -8.71
C GLY A 109 10.47 6.52 -8.17
N ALA A 110 9.34 7.08 -8.59
CA ALA A 110 8.96 8.45 -8.27
C ALA A 110 7.53 8.52 -7.71
N GLN A 111 7.29 9.55 -6.93
CA GLN A 111 5.96 9.90 -6.44
C GLN A 111 5.69 11.39 -6.64
N GLY A 112 4.63 11.69 -7.39
CA GLY A 112 4.11 13.04 -7.56
C GLY A 112 2.98 13.34 -6.59
N TYR A 113 2.79 14.63 -6.24
CA TYR A 113 1.75 15.12 -5.33
C TYR A 113 1.05 16.34 -5.87
N LEU A 114 -0.25 16.36 -5.72
CA LEU A 114 -1.08 17.53 -5.93
C LEU A 114 -1.92 17.79 -4.68
N LYS A 115 -1.84 18.99 -4.11
CA LYS A 115 -2.63 19.37 -2.94
C LYS A 115 -3.67 20.40 -3.32
N CYS A 116 -4.89 20.21 -2.87
CA CYS A 116 -6.00 21.13 -3.05
C CYS A 116 -6.83 21.16 -1.76
N HIS A 117 -6.73 22.23 -0.99
CA HIS A 117 -7.35 22.37 0.34
C HIS A 117 -7.00 21.18 1.26
N ASP A 118 -8.00 20.47 1.75
CA ASP A 118 -7.86 19.32 2.63
C ASP A 118 -7.54 18.01 1.88
N PHE A 119 -7.52 18.05 0.54
CA PHE A 119 -7.25 16.89 -0.30
C PHE A 119 -5.81 16.86 -0.79
N LYS A 120 -5.24 15.66 -0.82
CA LYS A 120 -3.95 15.39 -1.45
C LYS A 120 -4.10 14.20 -2.38
N LEU A 121 -3.91 14.43 -3.68
CA LEU A 121 -3.76 13.38 -4.67
C LEU A 121 -2.29 13.00 -4.79
N SER A 122 -1.96 11.73 -4.85
CA SER A 122 -0.61 11.25 -5.15
C SER A 122 -0.63 10.14 -6.19
N LEU A 123 0.29 10.22 -7.13
CA LEU A 123 0.60 9.20 -8.12
C LEU A 123 2.01 8.68 -7.84
N ARG A 124 2.15 7.37 -7.70
CA ARG A 124 3.45 6.71 -7.49
C ARG A 124 3.67 5.64 -8.54
N GLU A 125 4.84 5.67 -9.13
CA GLU A 125 5.30 4.69 -10.10
C GLU A 125 6.61 4.07 -9.63
N PHE A 126 6.64 2.74 -9.44
CA PHE A 126 7.80 1.99 -9.00
C PHE A 126 8.11 0.85 -9.96
N PHE A 127 9.35 0.77 -10.40
CA PHE A 127 9.94 -0.45 -10.90
C PHE A 127 10.31 -1.34 -9.71
N GLN A 128 9.88 -2.59 -9.73
CA GLN A 128 10.15 -3.59 -8.71
C GLN A 128 10.85 -4.78 -9.35
N GLN A 129 11.94 -5.23 -8.74
CA GLN A 129 12.62 -6.47 -9.09
C GLN A 129 12.73 -7.35 -7.85
N THR A 130 12.31 -8.61 -7.96
CA THR A 130 12.31 -9.60 -6.86
C THR A 130 13.16 -10.78 -7.26
N PHE A 131 14.08 -11.19 -6.39
CA PHE A 131 15.00 -12.30 -6.57
C PHE A 131 14.64 -13.42 -5.60
N PHE A 132 14.55 -14.64 -6.11
CA PHE A 132 14.26 -15.83 -5.33
C PHE A 132 14.72 -17.10 -6.06
N GLU A 133 15.47 -17.95 -5.39
CA GLU A 133 15.87 -19.29 -5.86
C GLU A 133 16.48 -19.33 -7.28
N GLY A 134 17.22 -18.28 -7.68
CA GLY A 134 17.80 -18.14 -9.03
C GLY A 134 16.89 -17.44 -10.03
N ASP A 135 15.61 -17.24 -9.71
CA ASP A 135 14.66 -16.54 -10.56
C ASP A 135 14.63 -15.05 -10.28
N VAL A 136 14.29 -14.28 -11.30
CA VAL A 136 14.11 -12.82 -11.23
C VAL A 136 12.74 -12.45 -11.78
N GLU A 137 11.96 -11.76 -10.97
CA GLU A 137 10.64 -11.27 -11.35
C GLU A 137 10.63 -9.74 -11.35
N SER A 138 10.32 -9.15 -12.52
CA SER A 138 10.23 -7.70 -12.70
C SER A 138 8.78 -7.25 -12.84
N ARG A 139 8.42 -6.14 -12.18
CA ARG A 139 7.06 -5.56 -12.21
C ARG A 139 7.09 -4.04 -12.18
N LEU A 140 6.12 -3.44 -12.86
CA LEU A 140 5.76 -2.05 -12.65
C LEU A 140 4.64 -1.97 -11.61
N ARG A 141 4.73 -1.00 -10.69
CA ARG A 141 3.74 -0.78 -9.63
C ARG A 141 3.26 0.65 -9.66
N SER A 142 2.06 0.82 -10.20
CA SER A 142 1.39 2.11 -10.32
C SER A 142 0.38 2.27 -9.18
N ARG A 143 0.45 3.35 -8.40
CA ARG A 143 -0.49 3.62 -7.32
C ARG A 143 -1.02 5.03 -7.38
N ILE A 144 -2.34 5.14 -7.41
CA ILE A 144 -3.06 6.39 -7.17
C ILE A 144 -3.61 6.37 -5.75
N LYS A 145 -3.45 7.47 -5.02
CA LYS A 145 -3.97 7.63 -3.66
C LYS A 145 -4.56 9.02 -3.49
N ILE A 146 -5.74 9.07 -2.89
CA ILE A 146 -6.40 10.31 -2.45
C ILE A 146 -6.44 10.29 -0.93
N ASP A 147 -5.93 11.33 -0.31
CA ASP A 147 -5.98 11.59 1.12
C ASP A 147 -6.93 12.75 1.39
N TYR A 148 -7.75 12.64 2.44
CA TYR A 148 -8.58 13.72 2.98
C TYR A 148 -8.17 13.97 4.44
N ALA A 149 -7.60 15.13 4.71
CA ALA A 149 -6.99 15.48 5.99
C ALA A 149 -7.32 16.92 6.39
N PRO A 150 -8.55 17.20 6.90
CA PRO A 150 -8.89 18.51 7.42
C PRO A 150 -7.94 18.92 8.55
N VAL A 151 -7.54 20.20 8.57
CA VAL A 151 -6.55 20.73 9.53
C VAL A 151 -6.98 20.52 11.00
N SER A 152 -8.28 20.58 11.27
CA SER A 152 -8.84 20.40 12.62
C SER A 152 -8.91 18.94 13.09
N TRP A 153 -8.65 17.97 12.20
CA TRP A 153 -8.80 16.56 12.50
C TRP A 153 -7.45 15.92 12.84
N LYS A 154 -7.46 15.06 13.86
CA LYS A 154 -6.35 14.13 14.13
C LYS A 154 -6.37 12.89 13.23
N VAL A 155 -7.38 12.80 12.38
CA VAL A 155 -7.69 11.66 11.51
C VAL A 155 -7.56 12.05 10.06
N GLN A 156 -6.86 11.26 9.28
CA GLN A 156 -6.74 11.38 7.83
C GLN A 156 -7.38 10.15 7.18
N LEU A 157 -8.38 10.36 6.38
CA LEU A 157 -9.00 9.30 5.57
C LEU A 157 -8.24 9.17 4.26
N TYR A 158 -8.16 7.96 3.72
CA TYR A 158 -7.60 7.79 2.39
C TYR A 158 -8.22 6.62 1.64
N PHE A 159 -8.10 6.69 0.34
CA PHE A 159 -8.37 5.59 -0.58
C PHE A 159 -7.23 5.47 -1.59
N SER A 160 -6.78 4.24 -1.88
CA SER A 160 -5.77 4.01 -2.91
C SER A 160 -6.10 2.81 -3.77
N VAL A 161 -5.70 2.90 -5.03
CA VAL A 161 -5.69 1.81 -6.00
C VAL A 161 -4.25 1.57 -6.41
N GLU A 162 -3.80 0.32 -6.37
CA GLU A 162 -2.45 -0.08 -6.77
C GLU A 162 -2.52 -1.23 -7.76
N LEU A 163 -1.84 -1.08 -8.89
CA LEU A 163 -1.71 -2.05 -9.97
C LEU A 163 -0.31 -2.63 -9.98
N TYR A 164 -0.21 -3.91 -10.32
CA TYR A 164 1.05 -4.63 -10.51
C TYR A 164 1.05 -5.23 -11.90
N GLN A 165 1.95 -4.76 -12.74
CA GLN A 165 2.10 -5.19 -14.12
C GLN A 165 3.42 -5.94 -14.27
N PRO A 166 3.44 -7.20 -14.71
CA PRO A 166 4.68 -7.92 -15.00
C PRO A 166 5.39 -7.26 -16.18
N ILE A 167 6.72 -7.31 -16.17
CA ILE A 167 7.58 -6.81 -17.23
C ILE A 167 8.35 -8.00 -17.80
N GLY A 168 8.41 -8.11 -19.13
CA GLY A 168 9.12 -9.20 -19.84
C GLY A 168 8.22 -10.38 -20.21
N GLU A 169 6.90 -10.28 -20.02
CA GLU A 169 5.94 -11.21 -20.62
C GLU A 169 5.51 -10.71 -22.00
N ASP A 170 5.20 -11.63 -22.92
CA ASP A 170 4.82 -11.33 -24.33
C ASP A 170 3.48 -10.58 -24.45
N VAL A 171 2.85 -10.21 -23.35
CA VAL A 171 1.58 -9.48 -23.32
C VAL A 171 1.83 -8.00 -23.04
N PHE A 172 1.49 -7.15 -24.00
CA PHE A 172 1.69 -5.70 -23.93
C PHE A 172 1.08 -5.04 -22.68
N PHE A 173 -0.01 -5.59 -22.13
CA PHE A 173 -0.65 -5.09 -20.90
C PHE A 173 -1.29 -6.26 -20.15
N SER A 174 -0.70 -6.66 -19.05
CA SER A 174 -1.28 -7.64 -18.13
C SER A 174 -1.31 -7.11 -16.71
N ILE A 175 -2.34 -7.46 -15.95
CA ILE A 175 -2.47 -7.08 -14.55
C ILE A 175 -2.30 -8.36 -13.71
N ALA A 176 -1.12 -8.51 -13.09
CA ALA A 176 -0.87 -9.63 -12.20
C ALA A 176 -1.55 -9.46 -10.84
N ARG A 177 -1.80 -8.21 -10.42
CA ARG A 177 -2.45 -7.90 -9.14
C ARG A 177 -3.05 -6.51 -9.15
N MET A 178 -4.21 -6.38 -8.51
CA MET A 178 -4.84 -5.10 -8.22
C MET A 178 -5.21 -5.04 -6.74
N ARG A 179 -5.04 -3.88 -6.12
CA ARG A 179 -5.41 -3.62 -4.72
C ARG A 179 -6.23 -2.36 -4.60
N TYR A 180 -7.31 -2.46 -3.85
CA TYR A 180 -8.11 -1.33 -3.39
C TYR A 180 -7.93 -1.21 -1.88
N ARG A 181 -7.51 -0.05 -1.40
CA ARG A 181 -7.20 0.14 0.02
C ARG A 181 -7.83 1.42 0.56
N PRO A 182 -9.05 1.39 1.10
CA PRO A 182 -9.54 2.39 2.03
C PRO A 182 -8.81 2.26 3.37
N GLY A 183 -8.56 3.37 4.03
CA GLY A 183 -7.91 3.37 5.33
C GLY A 183 -8.01 4.68 6.06
N VAL A 184 -7.62 4.63 7.32
CA VAL A 184 -7.64 5.73 8.27
C VAL A 184 -6.28 5.83 8.93
N ASN A 185 -5.66 6.99 8.88
CA ASN A 185 -4.44 7.28 9.62
C ASN A 185 -4.77 8.22 10.79
N VAL A 186 -4.52 7.76 12.01
CA VAL A 186 -4.78 8.51 13.25
C VAL A 186 -3.47 9.02 13.80
N LYS A 187 -3.35 10.33 13.99
CA LYS A 187 -2.21 10.95 14.69
C LYS A 187 -2.37 10.74 16.19
N LEU A 188 -1.50 9.93 16.78
CA LEU A 188 -1.46 9.65 18.22
C LEU A 188 -0.66 10.73 18.96
N SER A 189 0.43 11.20 18.35
CA SER A 189 1.25 12.31 18.84
C SER A 189 1.87 13.09 17.67
N SER A 190 2.74 14.05 17.93
CA SER A 190 3.51 14.75 16.91
C SER A 190 4.43 13.84 16.11
N GLN A 191 4.89 12.75 16.69
CA GLN A 191 5.83 11.80 16.11
C GLN A 191 5.20 10.45 15.76
N CYS A 192 4.09 10.08 16.41
CA CYS A 192 3.48 8.75 16.28
C CYS A 192 2.14 8.81 15.56
N SER A 193 1.91 7.87 14.66
CA SER A 193 0.62 7.63 14.03
C SER A 193 0.30 6.14 13.90
N CYS A 194 -0.99 5.84 13.84
CA CYS A 194 -1.51 4.50 13.62
C CYS A 194 -2.36 4.50 12.35
N ASN A 195 -2.05 3.64 11.42
CA ASN A 195 -2.78 3.44 10.17
C ASN A 195 -3.56 2.13 10.23
N VAL A 196 -4.87 2.20 10.12
CA VAL A 196 -5.76 1.04 10.02
C VAL A 196 -6.37 1.04 8.63
N PHE A 197 -6.36 -0.11 7.96
CA PHE A 197 -6.87 -0.20 6.61
C PHE A 197 -7.54 -1.54 6.34
N TYR A 198 -8.44 -1.52 5.39
CA TYR A 198 -8.91 -2.70 4.68
C TYR A 198 -8.25 -2.71 3.29
N CYS A 199 -7.93 -3.88 2.77
CA CYS A 199 -7.41 -4.02 1.43
C CYS A 199 -8.06 -5.21 0.71
N ARG A 200 -8.78 -4.91 -0.36
CA ARG A 200 -9.24 -5.93 -1.31
C ARG A 200 -8.16 -6.16 -2.35
N GLN A 201 -7.65 -7.37 -2.43
CA GLN A 201 -6.64 -7.78 -3.40
C GLN A 201 -7.22 -8.76 -4.40
N TYR A 202 -7.00 -8.49 -5.68
CA TYR A 202 -7.33 -9.36 -6.79
C TYR A 202 -6.07 -9.86 -7.48
N GLU A 203 -6.04 -11.14 -7.77
CA GLU A 203 -5.05 -11.83 -8.62
C GLU A 203 -5.80 -12.75 -9.59
N PRO A 204 -5.24 -13.17 -10.73
CA PRO A 204 -5.95 -13.97 -11.73
C PRO A 204 -6.61 -15.26 -11.19
N LYS A 205 -6.01 -15.87 -10.17
CA LYS A 205 -6.47 -17.17 -9.62
C LYS A 205 -7.04 -17.09 -8.20
N ARG A 206 -6.96 -15.93 -7.53
CA ARG A 206 -7.41 -15.79 -6.14
C ARG A 206 -7.69 -14.34 -5.80
N SER A 207 -8.55 -14.15 -4.83
CA SER A 207 -8.77 -12.85 -4.21
C SER A 207 -8.57 -12.95 -2.68
N ALA A 208 -8.29 -11.83 -2.04
CA ALA A 208 -8.09 -11.78 -0.61
C ALA A 208 -8.70 -10.51 0.00
N ASN A 209 -9.29 -10.70 1.17
CA ASN A 209 -9.72 -9.64 2.07
C ASN A 209 -8.65 -9.47 3.15
N ILE A 210 -8.10 -8.31 3.29
CA ILE A 210 -6.96 -8.05 4.17
C ILE A 210 -7.32 -6.91 5.10
N VAL A 211 -7.16 -7.11 6.40
CA VAL A 211 -7.20 -6.04 7.40
C VAL A 211 -5.78 -5.78 7.86
N GLY A 212 -5.40 -4.51 7.92
CA GLY A 212 -4.05 -4.15 8.33
C GLY A 212 -4.00 -3.05 9.37
N ILE A 213 -2.97 -3.14 10.20
CA ILE A 213 -2.60 -2.11 11.17
C ILE A 213 -1.10 -1.84 11.06
N GLU A 214 -0.74 -0.57 10.97
CA GLU A 214 0.64 -0.12 10.85
C GLU A 214 0.90 1.05 11.80
N PHE A 215 1.88 0.90 12.67
CA PHE A 215 2.35 1.98 13.53
C PHE A 215 3.53 2.68 12.88
N SER A 216 3.52 4.01 12.87
CA SER A 216 4.59 4.81 12.29
C SER A 216 5.14 5.80 13.31
N VAL A 217 6.46 5.85 13.39
CA VAL A 217 7.22 6.85 14.17
C VAL A 217 8.00 7.72 13.19
N SER A 218 7.95 9.04 13.39
CA SER A 218 8.68 10.03 12.58
C SER A 218 9.58 10.86 13.47
N ILE A 219 10.87 10.90 13.16
CA ILE A 219 11.94 11.60 13.88
C ILE A 219 12.61 12.60 12.95
#